data_e2ae3be30c01e9129765991ae34d4082
#
_entry.id   e2ae3be30c01e9129765991ae34d4082
#
_cell.length_a   1.000
_cell.length_b   1.000
_cell.length_c   1.000
_cell.angle_alpha   90.00
_cell.angle_beta   90.00
_cell.angle_gamma   90.00
#
_symmetry.space_group_name_H-M   'P 1'
#
loop_
_entity.id
_entity.type
_entity.pdbx_description
1 polymer ?
#
loop_
_entity_poly.entity_id
_entity_poly.type
_entity_poly.pdbx_seq_one_letter_code
_entity_poly.pdbx_strand_id
1 'polypeptide(L)'
;TPLARLQHKEKWLDYLQCMINGKVLRASATDCDINLKTSFRWRHRFLQLPATMKATLLEGIVEADETLFARSEKGNRTLERKPRKRGMKAKKRGRSKEDWVPVLTVRDRGKHTYEAILSSVSTEQLNKELEGKILKDSVLCTDGFRSYIKFAQGNDLIHKRLDVAAGVQVIEKVFHIQNVNAYHSRLKAWMDRFHGVATKYLENYLGWFRFLDTNENPNKNSLFKAQQHLAGT
;
A
#
# COMPACT_ATOMS: atom_id res chain seq x y z
N THR A 1 16.40 -4.14 -16.50
CA THR A 1 16.21 -3.28 -15.32
C THR A 1 15.00 -2.37 -15.52
N PRO A 2 14.29 -1.98 -14.43
CA PRO A 2 13.23 -0.96 -14.52
C PRO A 2 13.71 0.35 -15.14
N LEU A 3 15.01 0.66 -15.04
CA LEU A 3 15.63 1.87 -15.53
C LEU A 3 16.19 1.76 -16.95
N ALA A 4 16.08 0.59 -17.59
CA ALA A 4 16.57 0.41 -18.96
C ALA A 4 15.94 1.43 -19.92
N ARG A 5 16.75 1.93 -20.87
CA ARG A 5 16.34 2.90 -21.89
C ARG A 5 15.82 4.25 -21.37
N LEU A 6 16.06 4.59 -20.10
CA LEU A 6 15.84 5.94 -19.60
C LEU A 6 17.05 6.81 -19.91
N GLN A 7 16.80 8.06 -20.26
CA GLN A 7 17.83 9.07 -20.53
C GLN A 7 18.09 9.94 -19.29
N HIS A 8 19.11 10.83 -19.35
CA HIS A 8 19.45 11.79 -18.31
C HIS A 8 19.80 11.14 -16.96
N LYS A 9 20.68 10.13 -17.01
CA LYS A 9 21.12 9.37 -15.83
C LYS A 9 21.67 10.25 -14.72
N GLU A 10 22.29 11.35 -15.05
CA GLU A 10 22.85 12.36 -14.16
C GLU A 10 21.80 12.99 -13.23
N LYS A 11 20.54 13.04 -13.67
CA LYS A 11 19.42 13.63 -12.90
C LYS A 11 18.64 12.60 -12.05
N TRP A 12 18.95 11.32 -12.14
CA TRP A 12 18.12 10.27 -11.50
C TRP A 12 18.18 10.32 -9.97
N LEU A 13 19.36 10.57 -9.40
CA LEU A 13 19.51 10.67 -7.94
C LEU A 13 18.77 11.87 -7.36
N ASP A 14 18.74 12.99 -8.08
CA ASP A 14 17.99 14.17 -7.67
C ASP A 14 16.49 13.94 -7.79
N TYR A 15 16.06 13.21 -8.82
CA TYR A 15 14.67 12.82 -8.96
C TYR A 15 14.23 11.85 -7.84
N LEU A 16 15.06 10.89 -7.45
CA LEU A 16 14.81 10.02 -6.30
C LEU A 16 14.72 10.83 -4.99
N GLN A 17 15.58 11.84 -4.83
CA GLN A 17 15.48 12.75 -3.68
C GLN A 17 14.15 13.52 -3.66
N CYS A 18 13.68 13.98 -4.82
CA CYS A 18 12.34 14.57 -4.94
C CYS A 18 11.24 13.61 -4.51
N MET A 19 11.35 12.32 -4.86
CA MET A 19 10.40 11.29 -4.47
C MET A 19 10.43 11.02 -2.95
N ILE A 20 11.61 10.92 -2.35
CA ILE A 20 11.79 10.76 -0.90
C ILE A 20 11.16 11.94 -0.16
N ASN A 21 11.37 13.15 -0.64
CA ASN A 21 10.79 14.38 -0.09
C ASN A 21 9.27 14.51 -0.36
N GLY A 22 8.66 13.51 -0.98
CA GLY A 22 7.21 13.47 -1.25
C GLY A 22 6.73 14.46 -2.29
N LYS A 23 7.61 14.99 -3.16
CA LYS A 23 7.22 15.94 -4.21
C LYS A 23 6.32 15.32 -5.25
N VAL A 24 5.33 16.09 -5.72
CA VAL A 24 4.43 15.68 -6.81
C VAL A 24 5.12 15.77 -8.17
N LEU A 25 4.54 15.15 -9.19
CA LEU A 25 5.15 15.05 -10.53
C LEU A 25 5.60 16.41 -11.11
N ARG A 26 4.77 17.45 -10.99
CA ARG A 26 5.08 18.78 -11.53
C ARG A 26 6.26 19.41 -10.80
N ALA A 27 6.27 19.38 -9.48
CA ALA A 27 7.37 19.91 -8.68
C ALA A 27 8.68 19.15 -8.98
N SER A 28 8.65 17.82 -9.03
CA SER A 28 9.83 17.02 -9.39
C SER A 28 10.33 17.32 -10.83
N ALA A 29 9.42 17.59 -11.76
CA ALA A 29 9.79 17.94 -13.12
C ALA A 29 10.53 19.28 -13.18
N THR A 30 10.02 20.28 -12.45
CA THR A 30 10.66 21.61 -12.35
C THR A 30 12.03 21.53 -11.68
N ASP A 31 12.11 20.86 -10.52
CA ASP A 31 13.35 20.80 -9.74
C ASP A 31 14.49 20.06 -10.48
N CYS A 32 14.15 19.05 -11.26
CA CYS A 32 15.12 18.27 -12.03
C CYS A 32 15.31 18.80 -13.47
N ASP A 33 14.66 19.89 -13.83
CA ASP A 33 14.68 20.44 -15.19
C ASP A 33 14.43 19.33 -16.24
N ILE A 34 13.28 18.67 -16.13
CA ILE A 34 12.77 17.66 -17.06
C ILE A 34 11.31 17.91 -17.40
N ASN A 35 10.86 17.45 -18.54
CA ASN A 35 9.45 17.60 -18.85
C ASN A 35 8.53 16.68 -18.01
N LEU A 36 7.26 17.06 -17.89
CA LEU A 36 6.28 16.34 -17.08
C LEU A 36 6.09 14.88 -17.52
N LYS A 37 6.18 14.58 -18.82
CA LYS A 37 6.06 13.20 -19.36
C LYS A 37 7.25 12.35 -18.90
N THR A 38 8.45 12.91 -18.86
CA THR A 38 9.65 12.24 -18.34
C THR A 38 9.51 11.99 -16.84
N SER A 39 9.10 13.00 -16.06
CA SER A 39 8.83 12.88 -14.63
C SER A 39 7.81 11.75 -14.35
N PHE A 40 6.72 11.70 -15.11
CA PHE A 40 5.72 10.62 -14.97
C PHE A 40 6.33 9.24 -15.24
N ARG A 41 7.07 9.08 -16.33
CA ARG A 41 7.72 7.81 -16.69
C ARG A 41 8.72 7.37 -15.63
N TRP A 42 9.58 8.29 -15.19
CA TRP A 42 10.59 7.99 -14.18
C TRP A 42 9.95 7.58 -12.85
N ARG A 43 8.95 8.32 -12.38
CA ARG A 43 8.24 7.95 -11.16
C ARG A 43 7.76 6.51 -11.19
N HIS A 44 7.05 6.12 -12.22
CA HIS A 44 6.52 4.77 -12.31
C HIS A 44 7.61 3.69 -12.49
N ARG A 45 8.76 4.03 -13.04
CA ARG A 45 9.91 3.14 -13.09
C ARG A 45 10.57 2.98 -11.72
N PHE A 46 10.79 4.06 -11.00
CA PHE A 46 11.38 4.03 -9.66
C PHE A 46 10.47 3.37 -8.61
N LEU A 47 9.16 3.44 -8.77
CA LEU A 47 8.20 2.82 -7.86
C LEU A 47 8.09 1.29 -8.02
N GLN A 48 8.60 0.70 -9.09
CA GLN A 48 8.48 -0.75 -9.34
C GLN A 48 9.19 -1.59 -8.27
N LEU A 49 10.39 -1.22 -7.85
CA LEU A 49 11.13 -1.95 -6.84
C LEU A 49 10.43 -1.97 -5.48
N PRO A 50 10.08 -0.82 -4.86
CA PRO A 50 9.38 -0.83 -3.59
C PRO A 50 8.05 -1.57 -3.61
N ALA A 51 7.38 -1.65 -4.76
CA ALA A 51 6.14 -2.42 -4.90
C ALA A 51 6.36 -3.93 -4.63
N THR A 52 7.52 -4.47 -4.98
CA THR A 52 7.87 -5.88 -4.74
C THR A 52 8.41 -6.17 -3.35
N MET A 53 8.85 -5.15 -2.59
CA MET A 53 9.45 -5.30 -1.26
C MET A 53 8.39 -5.48 -0.16
N LYS A 54 7.53 -6.48 -0.29
CA LYS A 54 6.53 -6.86 0.73
C LYS A 54 7.16 -7.79 1.76
N ALA A 55 6.66 -7.79 2.99
CA ALA A 55 7.03 -8.81 3.96
C ALA A 55 6.69 -10.20 3.40
N THR A 56 7.63 -11.11 3.50
CA THR A 56 7.45 -12.51 3.08
C THR A 56 6.89 -13.36 4.21
N LEU A 57 7.19 -12.99 5.45
CA LEU A 57 6.75 -13.67 6.65
C LEU A 57 6.45 -12.65 7.74
N LEU A 58 5.41 -12.89 8.53
CA LEU A 58 4.92 -12.09 9.64
C LEU A 58 4.86 -12.95 10.89
N GLU A 59 5.27 -12.42 12.04
CA GLU A 59 5.42 -13.20 13.26
C GLU A 59 4.94 -12.46 14.52
N GLY A 60 4.75 -13.24 15.59
CA GLY A 60 4.35 -12.73 16.90
C GLY A 60 2.93 -12.18 16.90
N ILE A 61 2.73 -10.92 17.25
CA ILE A 61 1.40 -10.28 17.20
C ILE A 61 1.25 -9.60 15.83
N VAL A 62 0.35 -10.13 15.03
CA VAL A 62 0.05 -9.69 13.67
C VAL A 62 -1.31 -9.01 13.63
N GLU A 63 -1.35 -7.79 13.16
CA GLU A 63 -2.57 -7.00 12.99
C GLU A 63 -2.99 -7.02 11.52
N ALA A 64 -4.27 -7.27 11.24
CA ALA A 64 -4.82 -7.22 9.90
C ALA A 64 -6.12 -6.41 9.84
N ASP A 65 -6.18 -5.51 8.87
CA ASP A 65 -7.38 -4.73 8.56
C ASP A 65 -7.34 -4.27 7.11
N GLU A 66 -8.46 -3.85 6.56
CA GLU A 66 -8.51 -3.26 5.24
C GLU A 66 -8.94 -1.80 5.25
N THR A 67 -8.30 -1.04 4.36
CA THR A 67 -8.71 0.33 4.06
C THR A 67 -9.22 0.47 2.63
N LEU A 68 -10.11 1.41 2.40
CA LEU A 68 -10.74 1.63 1.11
C LEU A 68 -10.15 2.85 0.40
N PHE A 69 -9.75 2.67 -0.85
CA PHE A 69 -9.37 3.75 -1.75
C PHE A 69 -10.45 3.94 -2.81
N ALA A 70 -10.71 5.19 -3.17
CA ALA A 70 -11.66 5.48 -4.25
C ALA A 70 -11.10 4.93 -5.57
N ARG A 71 -11.91 4.15 -6.31
CA ARG A 71 -11.53 3.67 -7.64
C ARG A 71 -11.33 4.85 -8.58
N SER A 72 -10.19 4.90 -9.23
CA SER A 72 -9.78 5.99 -10.10
C SER A 72 -9.30 5.48 -11.45
N GLU A 73 -9.92 5.96 -12.50
CA GLU A 73 -9.51 5.73 -13.89
C GLU A 73 -8.79 6.94 -14.48
N LYS A 74 -8.11 7.70 -13.61
CA LYS A 74 -7.38 8.91 -14.01
C LYS A 74 -6.43 8.63 -15.20
N GLY A 75 -6.56 9.45 -16.24
CA GLY A 75 -5.79 9.29 -17.48
C GLY A 75 -6.39 8.33 -18.50
N ASN A 76 -7.50 7.67 -18.20
CA ASN A 76 -8.29 6.93 -19.20
C ASN A 76 -9.09 7.93 -20.05
N ARG A 77 -8.98 7.80 -21.39
CA ARG A 77 -9.68 8.66 -22.36
C ARG A 77 -11.02 8.04 -22.82
N THR A 78 -11.20 6.74 -22.61
CA THR A 78 -12.36 5.96 -23.02
C THR A 78 -13.06 5.42 -21.77
N LEU A 79 -13.79 6.28 -21.06
CA LEU A 79 -14.52 5.88 -19.86
C LEU A 79 -15.88 5.26 -20.27
N GLU A 80 -16.17 4.07 -19.76
CA GLU A 80 -17.48 3.43 -19.90
C GLU A 80 -18.57 4.10 -19.03
N ARG A 81 -18.15 4.89 -18.03
CA ARG A 81 -19.01 5.62 -17.09
C ARG A 81 -18.78 7.12 -17.17
N LYS A 82 -19.74 7.90 -16.72
CA LYS A 82 -19.58 9.36 -16.59
C LYS A 82 -18.40 9.70 -15.65
N PRO A 83 -17.56 10.69 -16.01
CA PRO A 83 -16.49 11.15 -15.13
C PRO A 83 -17.02 11.57 -13.77
N ARG A 84 -16.28 11.27 -12.70
CA ARG A 84 -16.63 11.76 -11.36
C ARG A 84 -16.32 13.26 -11.27
N LYS A 85 -17.24 14.03 -10.67
CA LYS A 85 -16.96 15.41 -10.29
C LYS A 85 -16.03 15.40 -9.06
N ARG A 86 -15.08 16.34 -9.02
CA ARG A 86 -14.19 16.51 -7.87
C ARG A 86 -15.02 16.76 -6.60
N GLY A 87 -14.66 16.08 -5.51
CA GLY A 87 -15.38 16.20 -4.24
C GLY A 87 -16.69 15.44 -4.12
N MET A 88 -17.11 14.71 -5.16
CA MET A 88 -18.31 13.85 -5.06
C MET A 88 -18.09 12.74 -4.04
N LYS A 89 -19.05 12.61 -3.11
CA LYS A 89 -19.15 11.44 -2.21
C LYS A 89 -19.56 10.20 -3.03
N ALA A 90 -19.16 9.02 -2.54
CA ALA A 90 -19.62 7.75 -3.14
C ALA A 90 -21.15 7.69 -3.16
N LYS A 91 -21.72 7.19 -4.25
CA LYS A 91 -23.17 7.13 -4.45
C LYS A 91 -23.89 6.19 -3.49
N LYS A 92 -23.20 5.14 -3.04
CA LYS A 92 -23.75 4.15 -2.11
C LYS A 92 -22.92 4.11 -0.83
N ARG A 93 -23.58 4.05 0.32
CA ARG A 93 -22.94 3.71 1.60
C ARG A 93 -22.42 2.26 1.52
N GLY A 94 -21.22 2.03 2.04
CA GLY A 94 -20.62 0.69 2.11
C GLY A 94 -19.53 0.43 1.08
N ARG A 95 -19.15 -0.85 0.94
CA ARG A 95 -18.01 -1.34 0.16
C ARG A 95 -18.39 -1.65 -1.31
N SER A 96 -19.06 -0.69 -2.02
CA SER A 96 -19.37 -0.89 -3.45
C SER A 96 -18.10 -1.12 -4.25
N LYS A 97 -18.00 -2.27 -4.93
CA LYS A 97 -16.85 -2.64 -5.79
C LYS A 97 -16.63 -1.66 -6.95
N GLU A 98 -17.67 -0.96 -7.38
CA GLU A 98 -17.60 0.04 -8.45
C GLU A 98 -16.90 1.32 -7.99
N ASP A 99 -17.06 1.67 -6.72
CA ASP A 99 -16.57 2.93 -6.15
C ASP A 99 -15.28 2.78 -5.36
N TRP A 100 -15.04 1.59 -4.80
CA TRP A 100 -13.96 1.37 -3.84
C TRP A 100 -13.05 0.23 -4.23
N VAL A 101 -11.81 0.38 -3.86
CA VAL A 101 -10.74 -0.62 -3.97
C VAL A 101 -10.28 -0.95 -2.56
N PRO A 102 -10.57 -2.15 -2.04
CA PRO A 102 -10.08 -2.55 -0.74
C PRO A 102 -8.58 -2.88 -0.82
N VAL A 103 -7.84 -2.36 0.13
CA VAL A 103 -6.42 -2.64 0.34
C VAL A 103 -6.29 -3.32 1.69
N LEU A 104 -5.93 -4.59 1.67
CA LEU A 104 -5.54 -5.35 2.85
C LEU A 104 -4.18 -4.85 3.33
N THR A 105 -4.05 -4.59 4.62
CA THR A 105 -2.77 -4.37 5.28
C THR A 105 -2.63 -5.35 6.42
N VAL A 106 -1.51 -6.07 6.45
CA VAL A 106 -1.14 -6.97 7.53
C VAL A 106 0.23 -6.55 8.04
N ARG A 107 0.33 -6.36 9.35
CA ARG A 107 1.52 -5.79 9.97
C ARG A 107 1.82 -6.45 11.31
N ASP A 108 3.07 -6.85 11.53
CA ASP A 108 3.54 -7.33 12.83
C ASP A 108 4.10 -6.20 13.72
N ARG A 109 4.48 -6.54 14.94
CA ARG A 109 5.07 -5.59 15.90
C ARG A 109 6.48 -5.15 15.50
N GLY A 110 7.17 -5.91 14.66
CA GLY A 110 8.47 -5.55 14.06
C GLY A 110 8.37 -4.53 12.94
N LYS A 111 7.15 -4.06 12.62
CA LYS A 111 6.82 -3.17 11.48
C LYS A 111 6.97 -3.85 10.10
N HIS A 112 7.15 -5.17 10.03
CA HIS A 112 7.06 -5.87 8.75
C HIS A 112 5.63 -5.74 8.23
N THR A 113 5.49 -5.33 6.99
CA THR A 113 4.18 -4.98 6.42
C THR A 113 3.97 -5.68 5.09
N TYR A 114 2.82 -6.33 4.97
CA TYR A 114 2.31 -6.89 3.73
C TYR A 114 1.05 -6.15 3.33
N GLU A 115 0.94 -5.78 2.07
CA GLU A 115 -0.23 -5.13 1.51
C GLU A 115 -0.66 -5.82 0.22
N ALA A 116 -1.97 -5.92 0.02
CA ALA A 116 -2.55 -6.45 -1.22
C ALA A 116 -3.81 -5.67 -1.61
N ILE A 117 -3.96 -5.45 -2.92
CA ILE A 117 -5.20 -4.92 -3.48
C ILE A 117 -6.15 -6.10 -3.68
N LEU A 118 -7.27 -6.08 -2.96
CA LEU A 118 -8.26 -7.15 -3.04
C LEU A 118 -9.35 -6.84 -4.06
N SER A 119 -9.89 -7.89 -4.67
CA SER A 119 -11.12 -7.79 -5.46
C SER A 119 -12.37 -7.77 -4.57
N SER A 120 -12.27 -8.38 -3.38
CA SER A 120 -13.28 -8.40 -2.32
C SER A 120 -12.64 -8.83 -1.00
N VAL A 121 -13.27 -8.49 0.12
CA VAL A 121 -12.83 -8.97 1.45
C VAL A 121 -13.53 -10.30 1.72
N SER A 122 -13.11 -11.36 1.04
CA SER A 122 -13.60 -12.73 1.23
C SER A 122 -12.52 -13.63 1.78
N THR A 123 -12.92 -14.76 2.38
CA THR A 123 -11.99 -15.76 2.93
C THR A 123 -11.05 -16.30 1.85
N GLU A 124 -11.56 -16.51 0.64
CA GLU A 124 -10.78 -17.01 -0.51
C GLU A 124 -9.69 -16.02 -0.91
N GLN A 125 -10.01 -14.72 -0.90
CA GLN A 125 -9.01 -13.68 -1.20
C GLN A 125 -7.98 -13.55 -0.08
N LEU A 126 -8.39 -13.67 1.18
CA LEU A 126 -7.47 -13.67 2.32
C LEU A 126 -6.54 -14.89 2.26
N ASN A 127 -7.05 -16.09 1.98
CA ASN A 127 -6.22 -17.28 1.80
C ASN A 127 -5.22 -17.08 0.66
N LYS A 128 -5.67 -16.63 -0.50
CA LYS A 128 -4.80 -16.39 -1.65
C LYS A 128 -3.63 -15.45 -1.33
N GLU A 129 -3.89 -14.41 -0.53
CA GLU A 129 -2.89 -13.39 -0.23
C GLU A 129 -2.00 -13.74 0.98
N LEU A 130 -2.54 -14.43 1.98
CA LEU A 130 -1.89 -14.59 3.29
C LEU A 130 -1.46 -16.02 3.63
N GLU A 131 -1.88 -17.03 2.86
CA GLU A 131 -1.47 -18.41 3.11
C GLU A 131 0.07 -18.53 3.13
N GLY A 132 0.60 -19.10 4.20
CA GLY A 132 2.03 -19.26 4.41
C GLY A 132 2.81 -17.98 4.74
N LYS A 133 2.14 -16.82 4.91
CA LYS A 133 2.81 -15.55 5.25
C LYS A 133 2.73 -15.19 6.73
N ILE A 134 1.92 -15.87 7.50
CA ILE A 134 1.81 -15.70 8.96
C ILE A 134 2.33 -16.97 9.61
N LEU A 135 3.29 -16.85 10.52
CA LEU A 135 3.79 -18.00 11.29
C LEU A 135 2.67 -18.60 12.15
N LYS A 136 2.62 -19.95 12.25
CA LYS A 136 1.55 -20.66 12.97
C LYS A 136 1.46 -20.29 14.45
N ASP A 137 2.58 -19.97 15.09
CA ASP A 137 2.62 -19.56 16.50
C ASP A 137 2.25 -18.08 16.71
N SER A 138 1.86 -17.38 15.65
CA SER A 138 1.48 -15.97 15.72
C SER A 138 0.03 -15.79 16.16
N VAL A 139 -0.22 -14.65 16.80
CA VAL A 139 -1.56 -14.21 17.18
C VAL A 139 -2.07 -13.20 16.17
N LEU A 140 -3.13 -13.53 15.44
CA LEU A 140 -3.78 -12.64 14.51
C LEU A 140 -4.83 -11.78 15.21
N CYS A 141 -4.68 -10.44 15.14
CA CYS A 141 -5.62 -9.46 15.66
C CYS A 141 -6.39 -8.81 14.51
N THR A 142 -7.73 -8.82 14.55
CA THR A 142 -8.59 -8.17 13.55
C THR A 142 -9.84 -7.55 14.16
N ASP A 143 -10.61 -6.77 13.38
CA ASP A 143 -11.91 -6.22 13.74
C ASP A 143 -13.03 -7.27 13.89
N GLY A 144 -12.72 -8.55 13.67
CA GLY A 144 -13.69 -9.64 13.77
C GLY A 144 -14.62 -9.79 12.58
N PHE A 145 -14.32 -9.18 11.44
CA PHE A 145 -15.08 -9.43 10.23
C PHE A 145 -15.06 -10.93 9.86
N ARG A 146 -16.20 -11.46 9.41
CA ARG A 146 -16.45 -12.92 9.24
C ARG A 146 -15.39 -13.64 8.39
N SER A 147 -14.82 -12.95 7.39
CA SER A 147 -13.79 -13.53 6.52
C SER A 147 -12.50 -13.83 7.28
N TYR A 148 -12.11 -12.96 8.23
CA TYR A 148 -10.92 -13.18 9.07
C TYR A 148 -11.12 -14.33 10.05
N ILE A 149 -12.33 -14.49 10.60
CA ILE A 149 -12.65 -15.62 11.49
C ILE A 149 -12.44 -16.94 10.76
N LYS A 150 -13.03 -17.07 9.56
CA LYS A 150 -12.89 -18.25 8.72
C LYS A 150 -11.45 -18.48 8.26
N PHE A 151 -10.74 -17.40 7.90
CA PHE A 151 -9.34 -17.47 7.52
C PHE A 151 -8.46 -18.00 8.68
N ALA A 152 -8.62 -17.46 9.88
CA ALA A 152 -7.84 -17.86 11.04
C ALA A 152 -8.11 -19.33 11.42
N GLN A 153 -9.38 -19.76 11.40
CA GLN A 153 -9.77 -21.15 11.65
C GLN A 153 -9.18 -22.12 10.61
N GLY A 154 -9.23 -21.75 9.32
CA GLY A 154 -8.72 -22.60 8.24
C GLY A 154 -7.19 -22.68 8.18
N ASN A 155 -6.45 -21.79 8.86
CA ASN A 155 -4.99 -21.77 8.92
C ASN A 155 -4.43 -22.07 10.32
N ASP A 156 -5.26 -22.53 11.26
CA ASP A 156 -4.89 -22.88 12.64
C ASP A 156 -4.17 -21.75 13.40
N LEU A 157 -4.61 -20.50 13.15
CA LEU A 157 -4.04 -19.31 13.79
C LEU A 157 -4.77 -18.96 15.09
N ILE A 158 -4.03 -18.54 16.10
CA ILE A 158 -4.62 -17.95 17.31
C ILE A 158 -5.23 -16.60 16.91
N HIS A 159 -6.55 -16.46 17.06
CA HIS A 159 -7.26 -15.26 16.62
C HIS A 159 -7.82 -14.46 17.79
N LYS A 160 -7.36 -13.22 17.95
CA LYS A 160 -7.89 -12.22 18.89
C LYS A 160 -8.79 -11.25 18.12
N ARG A 161 -10.09 -11.47 18.30
CA ARG A 161 -11.13 -10.70 17.61
C ARG A 161 -11.55 -9.51 18.45
N LEU A 162 -11.35 -8.29 17.91
CA LEU A 162 -11.72 -7.04 18.55
C LEU A 162 -13.15 -6.67 18.15
N ASP A 163 -14.04 -6.58 19.12
CA ASP A 163 -15.41 -6.12 18.88
C ASP A 163 -15.51 -4.62 19.09
N VAL A 164 -15.12 -3.87 18.06
CA VAL A 164 -15.13 -2.41 18.09
C VAL A 164 -16.56 -1.86 18.26
N ALA A 165 -17.58 -2.58 17.79
CA ALA A 165 -18.99 -2.19 17.94
C ALA A 165 -19.43 -2.29 19.41
N ALA A 166 -18.91 -3.28 20.16
CA ALA A 166 -19.13 -3.44 21.60
C ALA A 166 -18.15 -2.59 22.44
N GLY A 167 -17.33 -1.73 21.81
CA GLY A 167 -16.35 -0.89 22.52
C GLY A 167 -15.05 -1.60 22.90
N VAL A 168 -14.85 -2.84 22.49
CA VAL A 168 -13.62 -3.61 22.78
C VAL A 168 -12.55 -3.28 21.76
N GLN A 169 -11.65 -2.36 22.11
CA GLN A 169 -10.55 -1.91 21.26
C GLN A 169 -9.21 -2.58 21.59
N VAL A 170 -9.09 -3.18 22.77
CA VAL A 170 -7.87 -3.84 23.27
C VAL A 170 -8.27 -5.07 24.08
N ILE A 171 -7.61 -6.20 23.83
CA ILE A 171 -7.75 -7.45 24.61
C ILE A 171 -6.43 -7.70 25.34
N GLU A 172 -6.51 -8.11 26.61
CA GLU A 172 -5.33 -8.43 27.46
C GLU A 172 -4.25 -7.32 27.46
N LYS A 173 -4.63 -6.06 27.28
CA LYS A 173 -3.77 -4.85 27.22
C LYS A 173 -2.77 -4.82 26.05
N VAL A 174 -2.62 -5.90 25.28
CA VAL A 174 -1.60 -6.01 24.22
C VAL A 174 -2.18 -6.31 22.84
N PHE A 175 -3.35 -6.97 22.75
CA PHE A 175 -3.94 -7.33 21.46
C PHE A 175 -4.86 -6.22 20.97
N HIS A 176 -4.50 -5.60 19.88
CA HIS A 176 -5.25 -4.49 19.25
C HIS A 176 -4.87 -4.39 17.77
N ILE A 177 -5.56 -3.52 17.01
CA ILE A 177 -5.26 -3.19 15.60
C ILE A 177 -4.83 -1.73 15.41
N GLN A 178 -4.34 -1.10 16.47
CA GLN A 178 -4.01 0.33 16.46
C GLN A 178 -2.82 0.65 15.55
N ASN A 179 -1.84 -0.27 15.39
CA ASN A 179 -0.69 -0.04 14.52
C ASN A 179 -1.09 -0.04 13.04
N VAL A 180 -1.97 -0.97 12.63
CA VAL A 180 -2.55 -0.98 11.28
C VAL A 180 -3.40 0.26 11.04
N ASN A 181 -4.24 0.65 12.00
CA ASN A 181 -5.07 1.86 11.90
C ASN A 181 -4.22 3.13 11.79
N ALA A 182 -3.16 3.24 12.59
CA ALA A 182 -2.21 4.34 12.50
C ALA A 182 -1.47 4.36 11.15
N TYR A 183 -1.08 3.18 10.65
CA TYR A 183 -0.52 3.04 9.30
C TYR A 183 -1.49 3.52 8.23
N HIS A 184 -2.75 3.08 8.27
CA HIS A 184 -3.80 3.53 7.34
C HIS A 184 -4.00 5.04 7.36
N SER A 185 -3.98 5.65 8.55
CA SER A 185 -4.13 7.10 8.70
C SER A 185 -2.96 7.85 8.05
N ARG A 186 -1.72 7.42 8.31
CA ARG A 186 -0.51 8.00 7.68
C ARG A 186 -0.51 7.79 6.18
N LEU A 187 -0.86 6.59 5.69
CA LEU A 187 -0.95 6.27 4.27
C LEU A 187 -1.96 7.19 3.55
N LYS A 188 -3.16 7.37 4.10
CA LYS A 188 -4.17 8.25 3.53
C LYS A 188 -3.71 9.70 3.48
N ALA A 189 -3.18 10.22 4.58
CA ALA A 189 -2.65 11.59 4.64
C ALA A 189 -1.49 11.80 3.64
N TRP A 190 -0.63 10.78 3.47
CA TRP A 190 0.44 10.83 2.49
C TRP A 190 -0.08 10.78 1.04
N MET A 191 -1.13 9.97 0.78
CA MET A 191 -1.74 9.85 -0.56
C MET A 191 -2.50 11.11 -1.00
N ASP A 192 -3.04 11.89 -0.08
CA ASP A 192 -3.86 13.09 -0.37
C ASP A 192 -3.10 14.12 -1.21
N ARG A 193 -1.77 14.25 -1.03
CA ARG A 193 -0.92 15.16 -1.80
C ARG A 193 -0.93 14.92 -3.31
N PHE A 194 -1.26 13.71 -3.75
CA PHE A 194 -1.30 13.37 -5.17
C PHE A 194 -2.65 13.67 -5.83
N HIS A 195 -3.65 14.11 -5.06
CA HIS A 195 -4.99 14.43 -5.53
C HIS A 195 -5.61 13.33 -6.41
N GLY A 196 -5.45 12.10 -5.96
CA GLY A 196 -5.92 10.88 -6.60
C GLY A 196 -4.88 10.24 -7.52
N VAL A 197 -4.63 8.96 -7.26
CA VAL A 197 -3.79 8.06 -8.06
C VAL A 197 -4.71 7.14 -8.86
N ALA A 198 -4.40 6.88 -10.13
CA ALA A 198 -5.15 5.89 -10.90
C ALA A 198 -5.01 4.51 -10.27
N THR A 199 -6.11 3.76 -10.17
CA THR A 199 -6.13 2.44 -9.50
C THR A 199 -5.06 1.49 -10.03
N LYS A 200 -4.78 1.52 -11.33
CA LYS A 200 -3.72 0.71 -11.96
C LYS A 200 -2.30 0.98 -11.46
N TYR A 201 -2.08 2.11 -10.77
CA TYR A 201 -0.80 2.47 -10.19
C TYR A 201 -0.80 2.42 -8.65
N LEU A 202 -1.93 2.07 -8.04
CA LEU A 202 -2.10 2.10 -6.59
C LEU A 202 -1.03 1.25 -5.89
N GLU A 203 -0.77 0.02 -6.37
CA GLU A 203 0.23 -0.88 -5.79
C GLU A 203 1.63 -0.25 -5.71
N ASN A 204 2.03 0.48 -6.75
CA ASN A 204 3.32 1.18 -6.78
C ASN A 204 3.42 2.23 -5.66
N TYR A 205 2.34 2.98 -5.41
CA TYR A 205 2.32 3.99 -4.35
C TYR A 205 2.22 3.37 -2.96
N LEU A 206 1.49 2.27 -2.79
CA LEU A 206 1.47 1.50 -1.55
C LEU A 206 2.90 1.03 -1.20
N GLY A 207 3.58 0.39 -2.15
CA GLY A 207 4.96 -0.06 -1.95
C GLY A 207 5.92 1.07 -1.60
N TRP A 208 5.78 2.23 -2.23
CA TRP A 208 6.61 3.39 -1.91
C TRP A 208 6.33 3.93 -0.51
N PHE A 209 5.06 4.04 -0.11
CA PHE A 209 4.71 4.46 1.24
C PHE A 209 5.24 3.48 2.29
N ARG A 210 5.04 2.17 2.08
CA ARG A 210 5.57 1.13 2.98
C ARG A 210 7.08 1.27 3.13
N PHE A 211 7.81 1.48 2.04
CA PHE A 211 9.25 1.71 2.08
C PHE A 211 9.60 2.94 2.93
N LEU A 212 8.90 4.06 2.76
CA LEU A 212 9.11 5.27 3.56
C LEU A 212 8.75 5.10 5.04
N ASP A 213 7.66 4.38 5.35
CA ASP A 213 7.18 4.14 6.74
C ASP A 213 8.11 3.19 7.51
N THR A 214 8.77 2.27 6.81
CA THR A 214 9.69 1.30 7.42
C THR A 214 11.11 1.85 7.58
N ASN A 215 11.52 2.77 6.72
CA ASN A 215 12.86 3.35 6.73
C ASN A 215 12.83 4.78 7.27
N GLU A 216 13.35 5.00 8.47
CA GLU A 216 13.37 6.31 9.11
C GLU A 216 14.23 7.33 8.33
N ASN A 217 15.31 6.86 7.69
CA ASN A 217 16.22 7.68 6.90
C ASN A 217 16.42 7.08 5.49
N PRO A 218 15.45 7.19 4.59
CA PRO A 218 15.56 6.63 3.26
C PRO A 218 16.69 7.31 2.47
N ASN A 219 17.66 6.50 2.02
CA ASN A 219 18.83 6.99 1.28
C ASN A 219 18.66 6.74 -0.22
N LYS A 220 18.77 7.81 -1.02
CA LYS A 220 18.64 7.74 -2.48
C LYS A 220 19.68 6.83 -3.13
N ASN A 221 20.90 6.78 -2.61
CA ASN A 221 21.97 5.95 -3.17
C ASN A 221 21.73 4.45 -2.92
N SER A 222 21.25 4.08 -1.71
CA SER A 222 20.89 2.70 -1.38
C SER A 222 19.74 2.20 -2.23
N LEU A 223 18.70 3.02 -2.40
CA LEU A 223 17.58 2.74 -3.29
C LEU A 223 18.04 2.57 -4.74
N PHE A 224 18.89 3.44 -5.22
CA PHE A 224 19.37 3.39 -6.58
C PHE A 224 20.21 2.12 -6.83
N LYS A 225 21.11 1.77 -5.89
CA LYS A 225 21.88 0.51 -5.94
C LYS A 225 20.96 -0.70 -5.97
N ALA A 226 19.95 -0.77 -5.09
CA ALA A 226 18.98 -1.86 -5.07
C ALA A 226 18.24 -2.03 -6.41
N GLN A 227 17.87 -0.91 -7.06
CA GLN A 227 17.24 -0.93 -8.39
C GLN A 227 18.17 -1.42 -9.51
N GLN A 228 19.49 -1.23 -9.36
CA GLN A 228 20.47 -1.75 -10.30
C GLN A 228 20.69 -3.27 -10.11
N HIS A 229 20.72 -3.77 -8.88
CA HIS A 229 20.94 -5.18 -8.57
C HIS A 229 19.79 -6.11 -9.02
N LEU A 230 18.56 -5.66 -8.99
CA LEU A 230 17.42 -6.41 -9.58
C LEU A 230 17.54 -6.61 -11.10
N ALA A 231 18.59 -6.15 -11.67
CA ALA A 231 18.87 -6.23 -13.10
C ALA A 231 19.78 -7.41 -13.49
N GLY A 232 20.35 -8.06 -12.52
CA GLY A 232 21.34 -9.13 -12.72
C GLY A 232 20.85 -10.54 -12.37
N THR A 233 19.60 -10.67 -11.97
CA THR A 233 18.88 -11.93 -11.82
C THR A 233 17.75 -12.02 -12.83
#